data_4511a48f9c9fd6ec8a139ca9e4ab4fcd
#
_entry.id   4511a48f9c9fd6ec8a139ca9e4ab4fcd
#
_cell.length_a   1.000
_cell.length_b   1.000
_cell.length_c   1.000
_cell.angle_alpha   90.00
_cell.angle_beta   90.00
_cell.angle_gamma   90.00
#
_symmetry.space_group_name_H-M   'P 1'
#
loop_
_entity.id
_entity.type
_entity.pdbx_description
1 polymer ?
#
loop_
_entity_poly.entity_id
_entity_poly.type
_entity_poly.pdbx_seq_one_letter_code
_entity_poly.pdbx_strand_id
1 'polypeptide(L)'
;MRHHIGIQFAGIKRTVTTSDGVSLSVREYGPRDAAHTVVLLHGLCLNKDSWTIQIGHLLRQYGDSIRIISYDHRGHGDSAAAPMHTYHIDQLATDLADLVVALGVAGPLTLAGHSIGGMATLAFLGRPADQRPVQPDGLILVATAAGKLAERGLGLLLANPAADILYELANHAPHTVADRVLRALARPICGALTRYGGYGTASRDALVAVSAASVNATPVATKAGFLRALRRYDQYQTLRSITATTVIISGGADRLTPRSHAHDLARGITGATHVHRPAAGHMLLDEAPHVITNAIIGVIGAHTTGAIRRRVMRNYDNPVSRQPFPLQEVS
;
A
#
# COMPACT_ATOMS: atom_id res chain seq x y z
N MET A 1 6.16 -32.16 23.15
CA MET A 1 4.98 -31.42 22.62
C MET A 1 4.93 -30.05 23.29
N ARG A 2 5.40 -28.99 22.64
CA ARG A 2 5.21 -27.59 23.06
C ARG A 2 4.52 -26.90 21.91
N HIS A 3 3.22 -26.61 22.07
CA HIS A 3 2.44 -25.80 21.15
C HIS A 3 3.05 -24.41 21.09
N HIS A 4 3.69 -24.06 19.99
CA HIS A 4 3.99 -22.67 19.67
C HIS A 4 2.67 -22.03 19.18
N ILE A 5 1.96 -21.39 20.10
CA ILE A 5 0.85 -20.54 19.80
C ILE A 5 1.44 -19.32 19.07
N GLY A 6 1.31 -19.29 17.75
CA GLY A 6 1.51 -18.06 17.00
C GLY A 6 0.51 -17.05 17.53
N ILE A 7 0.98 -15.96 18.13
CA ILE A 7 0.13 -14.84 18.56
C ILE A 7 -0.41 -14.23 17.26
N GLN A 8 -1.59 -14.66 16.86
CA GLN A 8 -2.37 -14.01 15.83
C GLN A 8 -2.94 -12.74 16.47
N PHE A 9 -2.35 -11.59 16.16
CA PHE A 9 -2.92 -10.31 16.59
C PHE A 9 -4.28 -10.17 15.92
N ALA A 10 -5.35 -10.40 16.68
CA ALA A 10 -6.71 -10.28 16.19
C ALA A 10 -7.05 -8.78 16.06
N GLY A 11 -6.94 -8.24 14.86
CA GLY A 11 -7.42 -6.89 14.58
C GLY A 11 -8.94 -6.83 14.59
N ILE A 12 -9.50 -5.70 15.02
CA ILE A 12 -10.93 -5.43 15.00
C ILE A 12 -11.36 -5.16 13.57
N LYS A 13 -12.32 -5.92 13.06
CA LYS A 13 -12.94 -5.68 11.76
C LYS A 13 -13.91 -4.50 11.85
N ARG A 14 -13.83 -3.60 10.89
CA ARG A 14 -14.75 -2.47 10.73
C ARG A 14 -15.13 -2.30 9.26
N THR A 15 -16.22 -1.60 9.05
CA THR A 15 -16.63 -1.09 7.74
C THR A 15 -16.73 0.43 7.84
N VAL A 16 -16.14 1.12 6.89
CA VAL A 16 -16.27 2.56 6.70
C VAL A 16 -17.02 2.80 5.41
N THR A 17 -18.11 3.56 5.46
CA THR A 17 -18.83 3.99 4.26
C THR A 17 -18.29 5.35 3.85
N THR A 18 -17.81 5.44 2.60
CA THR A 18 -17.29 6.67 2.00
C THR A 18 -18.42 7.65 1.69
N SER A 19 -18.08 8.91 1.42
CA SER A 19 -19.03 9.97 1.07
C SER A 19 -19.87 9.66 -0.17
N ASP A 20 -19.36 8.83 -1.09
CA ASP A 20 -20.08 8.34 -2.28
C ASP A 20 -20.74 6.97 -2.07
N GLY A 21 -20.83 6.48 -0.83
CA GLY A 21 -21.60 5.29 -0.44
C GLY A 21 -20.87 3.96 -0.59
N VAL A 22 -19.59 3.93 -0.92
CA VAL A 22 -18.81 2.68 -1.05
C VAL A 22 -18.36 2.19 0.32
N SER A 23 -18.62 0.92 0.64
CA SER A 23 -18.18 0.29 1.89
C SER A 23 -16.74 -0.19 1.79
N LEU A 24 -15.85 0.33 2.62
CA LEU A 24 -14.46 -0.08 2.75
C LEU A 24 -14.29 -1.04 3.92
N SER A 25 -13.63 -2.18 3.67
CA SER A 25 -13.27 -3.15 4.70
C SER A 25 -11.98 -2.72 5.39
N VAL A 26 -12.03 -2.59 6.70
CA VAL A 26 -10.94 -2.08 7.54
C VAL A 26 -10.57 -3.11 8.60
N ARG A 27 -9.29 -3.20 8.92
CA ARG A 27 -8.78 -3.90 10.09
C ARG A 27 -7.98 -2.92 10.96
N GLU A 28 -8.40 -2.79 12.20
CA GLU A 28 -7.84 -1.87 13.19
C GLU A 28 -7.14 -2.67 14.28
N TYR A 29 -5.91 -2.28 14.65
CA TYR A 29 -5.12 -2.91 15.70
C TYR A 29 -4.66 -1.85 16.69
N GLY A 30 -4.54 -2.25 17.96
CA GLY A 30 -4.18 -1.34 19.07
C GLY A 30 -5.32 -0.41 19.49
N PRO A 31 -5.11 0.33 20.58
CA PRO A 31 -6.13 1.22 21.15
C PRO A 31 -6.30 2.49 20.29
N ARG A 32 -7.51 3.07 20.32
CA ARG A 32 -7.83 4.28 19.53
C ARG A 32 -7.12 5.53 20.03
N ASP A 33 -6.80 5.57 21.30
CA ASP A 33 -6.07 6.64 21.99
C ASP A 33 -4.55 6.40 22.02
N ALA A 34 -4.04 5.48 21.20
CA ALA A 34 -2.61 5.25 21.09
C ALA A 34 -1.88 6.53 20.69
N ALA A 35 -0.65 6.66 21.18
CA ALA A 35 0.17 7.85 20.99
C ALA A 35 0.55 8.13 19.51
N HIS A 36 0.44 7.13 18.62
CA HIS A 36 0.73 7.27 17.21
C HIS A 36 -0.18 6.35 16.37
N THR A 37 -0.69 6.87 15.27
CA THR A 37 -1.47 6.09 14.31
C THR A 37 -0.67 5.84 13.04
N VAL A 38 -0.73 4.62 12.50
CA VAL A 38 -0.19 4.25 11.19
C VAL A 38 -1.33 3.78 10.31
N VAL A 39 -1.50 4.38 9.13
CA VAL A 39 -2.44 3.93 8.10
C VAL A 39 -1.66 3.28 6.96
N LEU A 40 -2.04 2.06 6.60
CA LEU A 40 -1.37 1.20 5.63
C LEU A 40 -2.23 1.07 4.36
N LEU A 41 -1.66 1.50 3.22
CA LEU A 41 -2.32 1.54 1.92
C LEU A 41 -1.66 0.53 0.97
N HIS A 42 -2.41 -0.47 0.52
CA HIS A 42 -1.88 -1.53 -0.36
C HIS A 42 -1.77 -1.12 -1.83
N GLY A 43 -1.10 -1.94 -2.64
CA GLY A 43 -0.94 -1.78 -4.08
C GLY A 43 -2.14 -2.28 -4.90
N LEU A 44 -2.18 -1.94 -6.19
CA LEU A 44 -3.18 -2.48 -7.14
C LEU A 44 -3.17 -4.02 -7.12
N CYS A 45 -4.35 -4.62 -7.11
CA CYS A 45 -4.56 -6.07 -7.05
C CYS A 45 -4.06 -6.75 -5.76
N LEU A 46 -3.73 -5.99 -4.73
CA LEU A 46 -3.45 -6.48 -3.39
C LEU A 46 -4.67 -6.24 -2.47
N ASN A 47 -4.48 -6.45 -1.19
CA ASN A 47 -5.47 -6.19 -0.15
C ASN A 47 -4.79 -5.78 1.16
N LYS A 48 -5.57 -5.47 2.19
CA LYS A 48 -5.10 -5.06 3.52
C LYS A 48 -4.14 -6.05 4.20
N ASP A 49 -4.23 -7.34 3.86
CA ASP A 49 -3.42 -8.39 4.47
C ASP A 49 -1.99 -8.42 3.90
N SER A 50 -1.71 -7.71 2.80
CA SER A 50 -0.34 -7.58 2.26
C SER A 50 0.63 -6.90 3.22
N TRP A 51 0.14 -6.23 4.25
CA TRP A 51 0.93 -5.59 5.31
C TRP A 51 1.10 -6.45 6.57
N THR A 52 0.67 -7.72 6.57
CA THR A 52 0.63 -8.58 7.77
C THR A 52 1.98 -8.69 8.47
N ILE A 53 3.08 -8.79 7.73
CA ILE A 53 4.43 -8.90 8.32
C ILE A 53 4.79 -7.61 9.07
N GLN A 54 4.59 -6.44 8.46
CA GLN A 54 4.86 -5.14 9.05
C GLN A 54 3.98 -4.90 10.27
N ILE A 55 2.69 -5.21 10.19
CA ILE A 55 1.74 -5.11 11.31
C ILE A 55 2.24 -5.93 12.48
N GLY A 56 2.60 -7.20 12.27
CA GLY A 56 3.12 -8.07 13.33
C GLY A 56 4.41 -7.54 13.97
N HIS A 57 5.31 -6.96 13.18
CA HIS A 57 6.54 -6.35 13.71
C HIS A 57 6.25 -5.09 14.54
N LEU A 58 5.39 -4.20 14.04
CA LEU A 58 5.03 -2.95 14.73
C LEU A 58 4.30 -3.22 16.05
N LEU A 59 3.37 -4.18 16.08
CA LEU A 59 2.65 -4.55 17.30
C LEU A 59 3.58 -5.17 18.35
N ARG A 60 4.56 -5.98 17.95
CA ARG A 60 5.59 -6.49 18.88
C ARG A 60 6.46 -5.37 19.43
N GLN A 61 6.80 -4.38 18.60
CA GLN A 61 7.67 -3.27 18.98
C GLN A 61 7.00 -2.26 19.91
N TYR A 62 5.76 -1.91 19.60
CA TYR A 62 5.06 -0.79 20.26
C TYR A 62 3.94 -1.21 21.20
N GLY A 63 3.39 -2.44 21.07
CA GLY A 63 2.25 -2.90 21.85
C GLY A 63 1.07 -1.93 21.74
N ASP A 64 0.51 -1.54 22.88
CA ASP A 64 -0.63 -0.60 22.97
C ASP A 64 -0.25 0.87 22.72
N SER A 65 1.01 1.18 22.43
CA SER A 65 1.44 2.54 22.13
C SER A 65 1.20 2.95 20.67
N ILE A 66 0.77 2.00 19.83
CA ILE A 66 0.51 2.22 18.40
C ILE A 66 -0.91 1.78 18.02
N ARG A 67 -1.54 2.57 17.18
CA ARG A 67 -2.76 2.21 16.46
C ARG A 67 -2.41 1.98 15.01
N ILE A 68 -2.80 0.82 14.45
CA ILE A 68 -2.55 0.49 13.05
C ILE A 68 -3.89 0.30 12.36
N ILE A 69 -4.09 0.96 11.23
CA ILE A 69 -5.26 0.86 10.37
C ILE A 69 -4.79 0.33 9.02
N SER A 70 -5.28 -0.85 8.63
CA SER A 70 -5.10 -1.41 7.29
C SER A 70 -6.47 -1.60 6.65
N TYR A 71 -6.64 -1.21 5.39
CA TYR A 71 -7.93 -1.29 4.72
C TYR A 71 -7.80 -1.71 3.26
N ASP A 72 -8.86 -2.28 2.72
CA ASP A 72 -8.95 -2.58 1.30
C ASP A 72 -9.44 -1.35 0.54
N HIS A 73 -8.73 -0.95 -0.51
CA HIS A 73 -9.22 0.05 -1.45
C HIS A 73 -10.53 -0.39 -2.09
N ARG A 74 -11.36 0.57 -2.55
CA ARG A 74 -12.57 0.24 -3.31
C ARG A 74 -12.31 -0.78 -4.42
N GLY A 75 -13.19 -1.76 -4.55
CA GLY A 75 -13.06 -2.83 -5.54
C GLY A 75 -11.96 -3.86 -5.27
N HIS A 76 -11.30 -3.82 -4.09
CA HIS A 76 -10.28 -4.78 -3.68
C HIS A 76 -10.69 -5.53 -2.41
N GLY A 77 -10.14 -6.73 -2.21
CA GLY A 77 -10.32 -7.53 -1.01
C GLY A 77 -11.79 -7.71 -0.64
N ASP A 78 -12.14 -7.33 0.59
CA ASP A 78 -13.50 -7.39 1.12
C ASP A 78 -14.25 -6.04 0.99
N SER A 79 -13.65 -5.02 0.36
CA SER A 79 -14.33 -3.75 0.07
C SER A 79 -15.29 -3.88 -1.09
N ALA A 80 -16.36 -3.08 -1.06
CA ALA A 80 -17.37 -3.10 -2.11
C ALA A 80 -16.80 -2.70 -3.47
N ALA A 81 -17.37 -3.28 -4.52
CA ALA A 81 -17.19 -2.80 -5.87
C ALA A 81 -17.79 -1.38 -5.99
N ALA A 82 -17.26 -0.59 -6.91
CA ALA A 82 -17.66 0.78 -7.12
C ALA A 82 -17.94 1.04 -8.61
N PRO A 83 -18.64 2.13 -8.97
CA PRO A 83 -18.83 2.52 -10.36
C PRO A 83 -17.49 2.73 -11.08
N MET A 84 -17.41 2.29 -12.34
CA MET A 84 -16.17 2.28 -13.13
C MET A 84 -15.45 3.64 -13.19
N HIS A 85 -16.20 4.74 -13.27
CA HIS A 85 -15.66 6.09 -13.36
C HIS A 85 -14.97 6.55 -12.07
N THR A 86 -15.19 5.84 -10.95
CA THR A 86 -14.59 6.16 -9.63
C THR A 86 -13.26 5.44 -9.38
N TYR A 87 -12.83 4.54 -10.25
CA TYR A 87 -11.55 3.85 -10.11
C TYR A 87 -10.39 4.74 -10.60
N HIS A 88 -10.06 5.78 -9.82
CA HIS A 88 -8.92 6.69 -10.06
C HIS A 88 -8.25 7.11 -8.74
N ILE A 89 -7.02 7.59 -8.83
CA ILE A 89 -6.17 7.83 -7.64
C ILE A 89 -6.72 8.95 -6.74
N ASP A 90 -7.30 10.01 -7.31
CA ASP A 90 -7.89 11.10 -6.53
C ASP A 90 -9.12 10.62 -5.72
N GLN A 91 -9.84 9.62 -6.22
CA GLN A 91 -10.92 9.01 -5.47
C GLN A 91 -10.37 8.19 -4.28
N LEU A 92 -9.25 7.48 -4.44
CA LEU A 92 -8.59 6.82 -3.31
C LEU A 92 -8.11 7.82 -2.25
N ALA A 93 -7.71 9.02 -2.67
CA ALA A 93 -7.37 10.10 -1.74
C ALA A 93 -8.61 10.62 -0.98
N THR A 94 -9.77 10.66 -1.63
CA THR A 94 -11.06 10.98 -0.98
C THR A 94 -11.45 9.88 0.00
N ASP A 95 -11.35 8.61 -0.40
CA ASP A 95 -11.61 7.46 0.48
C ASP A 95 -10.73 7.49 1.73
N LEU A 96 -9.46 7.86 1.58
CA LEU A 96 -8.54 8.02 2.72
C LEU A 96 -9.01 9.15 3.64
N ALA A 97 -9.46 10.27 3.10
CA ALA A 97 -9.99 11.37 3.90
C ALA A 97 -11.25 10.95 4.67
N ASP A 98 -12.18 10.27 4.01
CA ASP A 98 -13.40 9.74 4.63
C ASP A 98 -13.06 8.71 5.74
N LEU A 99 -12.08 7.84 5.48
CA LEU A 99 -11.63 6.81 6.41
C LEU A 99 -11.04 7.43 7.68
N VAL A 100 -10.15 8.40 7.58
CA VAL A 100 -9.52 9.01 8.76
C VAL A 100 -10.53 9.80 9.58
N VAL A 101 -11.54 10.43 8.96
CA VAL A 101 -12.66 11.09 9.65
C VAL A 101 -13.53 10.05 10.37
N ALA A 102 -14.01 9.04 9.67
CA ALA A 102 -14.90 8.02 10.21
C ALA A 102 -14.28 7.23 11.38
N LEU A 103 -12.97 7.03 11.35
CA LEU A 103 -12.24 6.32 12.40
C LEU A 103 -11.73 7.26 13.51
N GLY A 104 -12.00 8.57 13.43
CA GLY A 104 -11.55 9.55 14.40
C GLY A 104 -10.03 9.57 14.54
N VAL A 105 -9.31 9.52 13.41
CA VAL A 105 -7.85 9.63 13.43
C VAL A 105 -7.47 11.07 13.73
N ALA A 106 -6.79 11.28 14.85
CA ALA A 106 -6.28 12.56 15.30
C ALA A 106 -4.89 12.37 15.90
N GLY A 107 -4.08 13.42 15.93
CA GLY A 107 -2.73 13.38 16.49
C GLY A 107 -1.69 12.83 15.52
N PRO A 108 -0.53 12.36 16.02
CA PRO A 108 0.57 11.93 15.18
C PRO A 108 0.19 10.77 14.24
N LEU A 109 0.39 11.00 12.93
CA LEU A 109 -0.01 10.09 11.86
C LEU A 109 1.16 9.78 10.92
N THR A 110 1.37 8.50 10.64
CA THR A 110 2.21 8.04 9.53
C THR A 110 1.35 7.35 8.48
N LEU A 111 1.47 7.77 7.22
CA LEU A 111 0.89 7.07 6.06
C LEU A 111 1.97 6.22 5.41
N ALA A 112 1.70 4.93 5.24
CA ALA A 112 2.61 4.02 4.54
C ALA A 112 1.89 3.41 3.33
N GLY A 113 2.33 3.78 2.12
CA GLY A 113 1.69 3.38 0.88
C GLY A 113 2.61 2.58 -0.05
N HIS A 114 2.11 1.45 -0.53
CA HIS A 114 2.76 0.64 -1.56
C HIS A 114 2.12 0.90 -2.93
N SER A 115 2.92 1.17 -3.94
CA SER A 115 2.47 1.33 -5.33
C SER A 115 1.33 2.35 -5.44
N ILE A 116 0.11 1.96 -5.88
CA ILE A 116 -1.05 2.89 -5.93
C ILE A 116 -1.43 3.43 -4.54
N GLY A 117 -1.15 2.70 -3.46
CA GLY A 117 -1.34 3.22 -2.10
C GLY A 117 -0.44 4.41 -1.80
N GLY A 118 0.81 4.40 -2.29
CA GLY A 118 1.71 5.56 -2.24
C GLY A 118 1.21 6.72 -3.14
N MET A 119 0.67 6.40 -4.31
CA MET A 119 0.06 7.40 -5.20
C MET A 119 -1.18 8.04 -4.56
N ALA A 120 -2.03 7.26 -3.89
CA ALA A 120 -3.18 7.76 -3.14
C ALA A 120 -2.76 8.67 -1.98
N THR A 121 -1.65 8.34 -1.30
CA THR A 121 -1.06 9.18 -0.26
C THR A 121 -0.59 10.53 -0.82
N LEU A 122 0.08 10.53 -1.98
CA LEU A 122 0.51 11.77 -2.64
C LEU A 122 -0.69 12.61 -3.09
N ALA A 123 -1.72 11.98 -3.67
CA ALA A 123 -2.94 12.67 -4.06
C ALA A 123 -3.70 13.23 -2.85
N PHE A 124 -3.74 12.51 -1.73
CA PHE A 124 -4.29 13.02 -0.46
C PHE A 124 -3.57 14.29 -0.02
N LEU A 125 -2.24 14.34 -0.09
CA LEU A 125 -1.44 15.51 0.27
C LEU A 125 -1.58 16.66 -0.74
N GLY A 126 -1.94 16.37 -2.00
CA GLY A 126 -2.24 17.34 -3.04
C GLY A 126 -3.61 18.03 -2.89
N ARG A 127 -4.49 17.51 -2.00
CA ARG A 127 -5.79 18.13 -1.73
C ARG A 127 -5.60 19.49 -1.02
N PRO A 128 -6.53 20.44 -1.21
CA PRO A 128 -6.57 21.65 -0.41
C PRO A 128 -6.55 21.35 1.10
N ALA A 129 -5.97 22.25 1.90
CA ALA A 129 -5.76 22.00 3.34
C ALA A 129 -7.07 21.77 4.11
N ASP A 130 -8.14 22.46 3.72
CA ASP A 130 -9.51 22.32 4.26
C ASP A 130 -10.17 20.97 3.92
N GLN A 131 -9.67 20.30 2.89
CA GLN A 131 -10.12 18.95 2.50
C GLN A 131 -9.22 17.83 3.05
N ARG A 132 -8.23 18.16 3.87
CA ARG A 132 -7.36 17.21 4.56
C ARG A 132 -7.69 17.22 6.06
N PRO A 133 -8.45 16.24 6.55
CA PRO A 133 -8.90 16.24 7.96
C PRO A 133 -7.75 16.10 8.96
N VAL A 134 -6.60 15.58 8.52
CA VAL A 134 -5.39 15.42 9.32
C VAL A 134 -4.15 15.60 8.45
N GLN A 135 -3.12 16.25 9.01
CA GLN A 135 -1.81 16.35 8.36
C GLN A 135 -0.92 15.23 8.87
N PRO A 136 -0.39 14.35 8.01
CA PRO A 136 0.55 13.33 8.46
C PRO A 136 1.91 13.93 8.83
N ASP A 137 2.52 13.40 9.89
CA ASP A 137 3.87 13.72 10.34
C ASP A 137 4.91 12.90 9.59
N GLY A 138 4.52 11.69 9.15
CA GLY A 138 5.39 10.73 8.50
C GLY A 138 4.82 10.12 7.23
N LEU A 139 5.70 9.85 6.27
CA LEU A 139 5.38 9.18 5.00
C LEU A 139 6.37 8.06 4.71
N ILE A 140 5.84 6.90 4.35
CA ILE A 140 6.61 5.78 3.82
C ILE A 140 6.08 5.47 2.42
N LEU A 141 6.88 5.76 1.40
CA LEU A 141 6.53 5.60 -0.01
C LEU A 141 7.29 4.40 -0.58
N VAL A 142 6.60 3.29 -0.78
CA VAL A 142 7.19 2.00 -1.18
C VAL A 142 6.84 1.69 -2.63
N ALA A 143 7.85 1.51 -3.50
CA ALA A 143 7.67 1.12 -4.91
C ALA A 143 6.56 1.93 -5.60
N THR A 144 6.65 3.26 -5.56
CA THR A 144 5.60 4.18 -6.04
C THR A 144 6.18 5.31 -6.90
N ALA A 145 5.33 6.17 -7.41
CA ALA A 145 5.68 7.24 -8.34
C ALA A 145 4.82 8.49 -8.12
N ALA A 146 5.32 9.65 -8.53
CA ALA A 146 4.54 10.90 -8.56
C ALA A 146 3.81 11.12 -9.91
N GLY A 147 4.10 10.32 -10.93
CA GLY A 147 3.55 10.46 -12.28
C GLY A 147 4.44 9.85 -13.35
N LYS A 148 4.23 10.20 -14.62
CA LYS A 148 5.02 9.73 -15.79
C LYS A 148 5.03 8.20 -15.94
N LEU A 149 3.98 7.53 -15.53
CA LEU A 149 3.89 6.06 -15.56
C LEU A 149 3.81 5.52 -16.99
N ALA A 150 3.25 6.29 -17.94
CA ALA A 150 3.20 5.94 -19.35
C ALA A 150 4.57 6.07 -20.06
N GLU A 151 5.47 6.87 -19.50
CA GLU A 151 6.80 7.10 -20.07
C GLU A 151 7.84 6.08 -19.58
N ARG A 152 7.64 5.54 -18.36
CA ARG A 152 8.60 4.67 -17.65
C ARG A 152 7.88 3.55 -16.91
N GLY A 153 8.49 2.39 -16.80
CA GLY A 153 7.97 1.25 -16.04
C GLY A 153 6.68 0.68 -16.64
N LEU A 154 5.54 1.09 -16.13
CA LEU A 154 4.21 0.65 -16.60
C LEU A 154 3.88 1.06 -18.04
N GLY A 155 4.73 1.86 -18.71
CA GLY A 155 4.48 2.44 -20.04
C GLY A 155 4.00 1.43 -21.09
N LEU A 156 4.67 0.28 -21.20
CA LEU A 156 4.26 -0.79 -22.14
C LEU A 156 2.86 -1.36 -21.85
N LEU A 157 2.50 -1.46 -20.58
CA LEU A 157 1.18 -1.93 -20.14
C LEU A 157 0.11 -0.87 -20.41
N LEU A 158 0.41 0.39 -20.07
CA LEU A 158 -0.50 1.52 -20.23
C LEU A 158 -0.68 1.94 -21.69
N ALA A 159 0.34 1.75 -22.55
CA ALA A 159 0.24 2.00 -23.99
C ALA A 159 -0.61 0.96 -24.73
N ASN A 160 -0.90 -0.19 -24.12
CA ASN A 160 -1.66 -1.26 -24.75
C ASN A 160 -3.15 -0.87 -24.85
N PRO A 161 -3.74 -0.80 -26.07
CA PRO A 161 -5.17 -0.50 -26.25
C PRO A 161 -6.11 -1.52 -25.62
N ALA A 162 -5.62 -2.72 -25.31
CA ALA A 162 -6.42 -3.74 -24.62
C ALA A 162 -6.96 -3.24 -23.26
N ALA A 163 -6.27 -2.32 -22.57
CA ALA A 163 -6.77 -1.73 -21.32
C ALA A 163 -8.02 -0.87 -21.56
N ASP A 164 -8.10 -0.13 -22.68
CA ASP A 164 -9.28 0.66 -23.05
C ASP A 164 -10.42 -0.24 -23.51
N ILE A 165 -10.12 -1.26 -24.33
CA ILE A 165 -11.12 -2.25 -24.77
C ILE A 165 -11.71 -2.95 -23.53
N LEU A 166 -10.90 -3.38 -22.60
CA LEU A 166 -11.35 -4.02 -21.35
C LEU A 166 -12.19 -3.05 -20.50
N TYR A 167 -11.82 -1.78 -20.46
CA TYR A 167 -12.60 -0.75 -19.77
C TYR A 167 -13.98 -0.56 -20.41
N GLU A 168 -14.04 -0.40 -21.73
CA GLU A 168 -15.31 -0.20 -22.44
C GLU A 168 -16.21 -1.45 -22.34
N LEU A 169 -15.63 -2.65 -22.48
CA LEU A 169 -16.37 -3.89 -22.29
C LEU A 169 -16.90 -4.03 -20.85
N ALA A 170 -16.09 -3.71 -19.84
CA ALA A 170 -16.50 -3.78 -18.44
C ALA A 170 -17.59 -2.75 -18.11
N ASN A 171 -17.59 -1.59 -18.78
CA ASN A 171 -18.55 -0.52 -18.54
C ASN A 171 -19.91 -0.76 -19.20
N HIS A 172 -19.99 -1.51 -20.31
CA HIS A 172 -21.19 -1.65 -21.11
C HIS A 172 -21.77 -3.08 -21.14
N ALA A 173 -21.01 -4.11 -20.72
CA ALA A 173 -21.48 -5.49 -20.78
C ALA A 173 -22.27 -5.90 -19.52
N PRO A 174 -23.31 -6.76 -19.66
CA PRO A 174 -23.98 -7.35 -18.51
C PRO A 174 -22.99 -8.09 -17.61
N HIS A 175 -23.05 -7.86 -16.29
CA HIS A 175 -22.05 -8.30 -15.29
C HIS A 175 -21.71 -9.80 -15.36
N THR A 176 -22.63 -10.68 -15.75
CA THR A 176 -22.45 -12.13 -15.76
C THR A 176 -21.65 -12.67 -16.96
N VAL A 177 -21.75 -12.02 -18.12
CA VAL A 177 -21.04 -12.44 -19.36
C VAL A 177 -19.68 -11.74 -19.44
N ALA A 178 -19.64 -10.46 -19.06
CA ALA A 178 -18.42 -9.66 -19.04
C ALA A 178 -17.32 -10.31 -18.19
N ASP A 179 -17.65 -10.80 -17.00
CA ASP A 179 -16.66 -11.34 -16.05
C ASP A 179 -15.92 -12.59 -16.58
N ARG A 180 -16.57 -13.49 -17.31
CA ARG A 180 -15.92 -14.67 -17.87
C ARG A 180 -15.01 -14.35 -19.05
N VAL A 181 -15.50 -13.55 -19.98
CA VAL A 181 -14.73 -13.12 -21.17
C VAL A 181 -13.58 -12.22 -20.76
N LEU A 182 -13.84 -11.28 -19.85
CA LEU A 182 -12.84 -10.36 -19.33
C LEU A 182 -11.74 -11.06 -18.53
N ARG A 183 -12.07 -12.08 -17.72
CA ARG A 183 -11.07 -12.92 -17.02
C ARG A 183 -10.18 -13.68 -18.00
N ALA A 184 -10.74 -14.24 -19.06
CA ALA A 184 -9.97 -14.96 -20.07
C ALA A 184 -8.99 -14.02 -20.82
N LEU A 185 -9.45 -12.82 -21.19
CA LEU A 185 -8.63 -11.80 -21.86
C LEU A 185 -7.61 -11.13 -20.93
N ALA A 186 -7.92 -10.99 -19.64
CA ALA A 186 -7.01 -10.39 -18.65
C ALA A 186 -5.93 -11.37 -18.15
N ARG A 187 -6.13 -12.68 -18.24
CA ARG A 187 -5.17 -13.70 -17.78
C ARG A 187 -3.75 -13.52 -18.31
N PRO A 188 -3.49 -13.30 -19.60
CA PRO A 188 -2.14 -13.08 -20.09
C PRO A 188 -1.52 -11.76 -19.56
N ILE A 189 -2.33 -10.70 -19.37
CA ILE A 189 -1.88 -9.42 -18.82
C ILE A 189 -1.51 -9.58 -17.35
N CYS A 190 -2.33 -10.26 -16.57
CA CYS A 190 -2.06 -10.56 -15.16
C CYS A 190 -0.84 -11.49 -15.00
N GLY A 191 -0.69 -12.49 -15.88
CA GLY A 191 0.49 -13.35 -15.91
C GLY A 191 1.77 -12.62 -16.29
N ALA A 192 1.69 -11.62 -17.16
CA ALA A 192 2.82 -10.76 -17.50
C ALA A 192 3.20 -9.86 -16.32
N LEU A 193 2.24 -9.25 -15.63
CA LEU A 193 2.50 -8.43 -14.44
C LEU A 193 3.21 -9.21 -13.33
N THR A 194 2.79 -10.45 -13.07
CA THR A 194 3.44 -11.30 -12.07
C THR A 194 4.81 -11.80 -12.51
N ARG A 195 4.99 -12.17 -13.79
CA ARG A 195 6.27 -12.70 -14.30
C ARG A 195 7.33 -11.63 -14.55
N TYR A 196 6.94 -10.46 -15.04
CA TYR A 196 7.89 -9.46 -15.54
C TYR A 196 8.14 -8.29 -14.57
N GLY A 197 7.32 -8.10 -13.55
CA GLY A 197 7.41 -6.89 -12.73
C GLY A 197 7.31 -7.09 -11.23
N GLY A 198 6.81 -8.25 -10.76
CA GLY A 198 6.44 -8.39 -9.37
C GLY A 198 7.62 -8.61 -8.42
N TYR A 199 8.47 -9.58 -8.70
CA TYR A 199 9.51 -10.03 -7.77
C TYR A 199 10.92 -9.88 -8.35
N GLY A 200 11.90 -9.65 -7.48
CA GLY A 200 13.31 -9.68 -7.80
C GLY A 200 13.87 -11.11 -7.90
N THR A 201 15.20 -11.20 -8.03
CA THR A 201 15.90 -12.46 -8.27
C THR A 201 15.91 -13.45 -7.10
N ALA A 202 15.50 -13.01 -5.91
CA ALA A 202 15.51 -13.82 -4.68
C ALA A 202 14.13 -14.31 -4.23
N SER A 203 13.10 -14.22 -5.09
CA SER A 203 11.72 -14.53 -4.71
C SER A 203 11.50 -16.04 -4.54
N ARG A 204 10.73 -16.39 -3.50
CA ARG A 204 10.27 -17.75 -3.25
C ARG A 204 8.96 -18.00 -4.00
N ASP A 205 8.82 -19.16 -4.63
CA ASP A 205 7.64 -19.54 -5.43
C ASP A 205 6.31 -19.37 -4.67
N ALA A 206 6.30 -19.61 -3.35
CA ALA A 206 5.13 -19.42 -2.51
C ALA A 206 4.62 -17.96 -2.48
N LEU A 207 5.53 -16.96 -2.40
CA LEU A 207 5.16 -15.54 -2.41
C LEU A 207 4.59 -15.13 -3.76
N VAL A 208 5.17 -15.64 -4.85
CA VAL A 208 4.66 -15.44 -6.21
C VAL A 208 3.22 -16.00 -6.33
N ALA A 209 2.98 -17.19 -5.77
CA ALA A 209 1.66 -17.83 -5.81
C ALA A 209 0.60 -17.02 -5.04
N VAL A 210 0.92 -16.51 -3.84
CA VAL A 210 0.00 -15.69 -3.04
C VAL A 210 -0.35 -14.38 -3.77
N SER A 211 0.63 -13.70 -4.36
CA SER A 211 0.38 -12.48 -5.13
C SER A 211 -0.43 -12.78 -6.40
N ALA A 212 -0.16 -13.89 -7.08
CA ALA A 212 -0.95 -14.31 -8.23
C ALA A 212 -2.42 -14.59 -7.85
N ALA A 213 -2.67 -15.17 -6.68
CA ALA A 213 -4.03 -15.38 -6.16
C ALA A 213 -4.76 -14.05 -5.93
N SER A 214 -4.12 -13.07 -5.30
CA SER A 214 -4.68 -11.73 -5.07
C SER A 214 -4.97 -10.98 -6.38
N VAL A 215 -4.03 -11.07 -7.34
CA VAL A 215 -4.22 -10.52 -8.70
C VAL A 215 -5.43 -11.15 -9.37
N ASN A 216 -5.60 -12.46 -9.26
CA ASN A 216 -6.75 -13.17 -9.86
C ASN A 216 -8.08 -12.86 -9.16
N ALA A 217 -8.06 -12.62 -7.85
CA ALA A 217 -9.24 -12.29 -7.06
C ALA A 217 -9.81 -10.90 -7.35
N THR A 218 -8.95 -9.93 -7.70
CA THR A 218 -9.41 -8.55 -8.00
C THR A 218 -10.25 -8.52 -9.27
N PRO A 219 -11.45 -7.90 -9.27
CA PRO A 219 -12.31 -7.79 -10.45
C PRO A 219 -11.61 -7.13 -11.63
N VAL A 220 -11.92 -7.57 -12.84
CA VAL A 220 -11.31 -7.02 -14.07
C VAL A 220 -11.72 -5.54 -14.26
N ALA A 221 -12.95 -5.20 -13.91
CA ALA A 221 -13.44 -3.82 -13.92
C ALA A 221 -12.56 -2.89 -13.07
N THR A 222 -12.23 -3.31 -11.86
CA THR A 222 -11.33 -2.57 -10.96
C THR A 222 -9.94 -2.37 -11.58
N LYS A 223 -9.36 -3.44 -12.14
CA LYS A 223 -8.05 -3.36 -12.82
C LYS A 223 -8.08 -2.40 -14.01
N ALA A 224 -9.08 -2.55 -14.89
CA ALA A 224 -9.20 -1.73 -16.09
C ALA A 224 -9.40 -0.25 -15.75
N GLY A 225 -10.25 0.05 -14.75
CA GLY A 225 -10.49 1.40 -14.29
C GLY A 225 -9.20 2.07 -13.78
N PHE A 226 -8.49 1.44 -12.86
CA PHE A 226 -7.24 1.99 -12.34
C PHE A 226 -6.15 2.09 -13.41
N LEU A 227 -5.95 1.07 -14.27
CA LEU A 227 -4.95 1.14 -15.34
C LEU A 227 -5.21 2.32 -16.29
N ARG A 228 -6.48 2.57 -16.66
CA ARG A 228 -6.83 3.74 -17.47
C ARG A 228 -6.50 5.05 -16.74
N ALA A 229 -6.84 5.15 -15.45
CA ALA A 229 -6.60 6.34 -14.65
C ALA A 229 -5.11 6.64 -14.45
N LEU A 230 -4.26 5.62 -14.31
CA LEU A 230 -2.82 5.76 -14.11
C LEU A 230 -2.11 6.47 -15.28
N ARG A 231 -2.69 6.47 -16.49
CA ARG A 231 -2.12 7.21 -17.65
C ARG A 231 -2.06 8.71 -17.44
N ARG A 232 -3.00 9.27 -16.65
CA ARG A 232 -3.14 10.72 -16.41
C ARG A 232 -2.71 11.10 -14.99
N TYR A 233 -2.27 10.14 -14.19
CA TYR A 233 -1.85 10.41 -12.82
C TYR A 233 -0.59 11.27 -12.80
N ASP A 234 -0.68 12.44 -12.16
CA ASP A 234 0.44 13.36 -11.95
C ASP A 234 0.27 14.12 -10.63
N GLN A 235 1.24 13.95 -9.74
CA GLN A 235 1.34 14.60 -8.43
C GLN A 235 2.69 15.30 -8.24
N TYR A 236 3.41 15.61 -9.31
CA TYR A 236 4.71 16.31 -9.20
C TYR A 236 4.60 17.65 -8.48
N GLN A 237 3.51 18.38 -8.68
CA GLN A 237 3.27 19.69 -8.03
C GLN A 237 3.15 19.55 -6.50
N THR A 238 2.61 18.43 -6.02
CA THR A 238 2.43 18.15 -4.58
C THR A 238 3.76 17.97 -3.85
N LEU A 239 4.79 17.44 -4.51
CA LEU A 239 6.03 17.01 -3.84
C LEU A 239 6.70 18.11 -3.03
N ARG A 240 6.71 19.35 -3.54
CA ARG A 240 7.37 20.50 -2.88
C ARG A 240 6.64 20.99 -1.63
N SER A 241 5.35 20.69 -1.49
CA SER A 241 4.54 21.08 -0.34
C SER A 241 4.57 20.07 0.80
N ILE A 242 5.20 18.91 0.60
CA ILE A 242 5.29 17.85 1.60
C ILE A 242 6.31 18.24 2.67
N THR A 243 5.82 18.39 3.91
CA THR A 243 6.62 18.71 5.10
C THR A 243 6.85 17.51 6.02
N ALA A 244 6.10 16.42 5.80
CA ALA A 244 6.20 15.20 6.59
C ALA A 244 7.57 14.52 6.42
N THR A 245 8.10 13.95 7.50
CA THR A 245 9.32 13.12 7.44
C THR A 245 9.10 11.96 6.50
N THR A 246 9.82 11.94 5.38
CA THR A 246 9.55 11.02 4.27
C THR A 246 10.68 10.03 4.04
N VAL A 247 10.33 8.74 3.98
CA VAL A 247 11.23 7.67 3.52
C VAL A 247 10.67 7.04 2.26
N ILE A 248 11.48 6.98 1.22
CA ILE A 248 11.17 6.40 -0.09
C ILE A 248 11.94 5.09 -0.20
N ILE A 249 11.27 3.99 -0.56
CA ILE A 249 11.90 2.66 -0.69
C ILE A 249 11.67 2.13 -2.10
N SER A 250 12.77 1.76 -2.79
CA SER A 250 12.70 1.24 -4.17
C SER A 250 13.46 -0.06 -4.36
N GLY A 251 12.96 -0.90 -5.25
CA GLY A 251 13.62 -2.11 -5.74
C GLY A 251 14.45 -1.85 -6.99
N GLY A 252 15.64 -2.48 -7.10
CA GLY A 252 16.49 -2.38 -8.29
C GLY A 252 15.98 -3.21 -9.47
N ALA A 253 15.26 -4.31 -9.19
CA ALA A 253 14.61 -5.16 -10.16
C ALA A 253 13.15 -4.78 -10.44
N ASP A 254 12.63 -3.70 -9.83
CA ASP A 254 11.28 -3.20 -10.06
C ASP A 254 11.13 -2.63 -11.47
N ARG A 255 10.35 -3.30 -12.29
CA ARG A 255 10.04 -2.88 -13.67
C ARG A 255 8.72 -2.10 -13.78
N LEU A 256 7.89 -2.09 -12.74
CA LEU A 256 6.61 -1.37 -12.72
C LEU A 256 6.82 0.10 -12.32
N THR A 257 7.58 0.31 -11.24
CA THR A 257 8.00 1.64 -10.78
C THR A 257 9.52 1.67 -10.65
N PRO A 258 10.27 1.73 -11.77
CA PRO A 258 11.73 1.72 -11.76
C PRO A 258 12.31 2.81 -10.87
N ARG A 259 13.56 2.60 -10.42
CA ARG A 259 14.31 3.48 -9.52
C ARG A 259 14.25 4.97 -9.89
N SER A 260 14.07 5.30 -11.18
CA SER A 260 13.94 6.67 -11.64
C SER A 260 12.74 7.41 -11.01
N HIS A 261 11.62 6.71 -10.72
CA HIS A 261 10.49 7.30 -9.99
C HIS A 261 10.85 7.64 -8.54
N ALA A 262 11.56 6.75 -7.86
CA ALA A 262 12.04 7.01 -6.50
C ALA A 262 13.02 8.19 -6.45
N HIS A 263 13.87 8.35 -7.47
CA HIS A 263 14.75 9.52 -7.59
C HIS A 263 13.97 10.82 -7.79
N ASP A 264 12.90 10.80 -8.59
CA ASP A 264 12.05 11.98 -8.78
C ASP A 264 11.36 12.37 -7.45
N LEU A 265 10.83 11.39 -6.71
CA LEU A 265 10.25 11.62 -5.39
C LEU A 265 11.29 12.22 -4.42
N ALA A 266 12.50 11.64 -4.36
CA ALA A 266 13.56 12.10 -3.46
C ALA A 266 14.07 13.52 -3.81
N ARG A 267 14.04 13.90 -5.09
CA ARG A 267 14.39 15.26 -5.53
C ARG A 267 13.26 16.26 -5.27
N GLY A 268 12.01 15.80 -5.36
CA GLY A 268 10.84 16.67 -5.23
C GLY A 268 10.45 16.95 -3.78
N ILE A 269 10.69 16.00 -2.85
CA ILE A 269 10.32 16.11 -1.45
C ILE A 269 11.54 16.53 -0.64
N THR A 270 11.49 17.71 -0.06
CA THR A 270 12.62 18.27 0.75
C THR A 270 12.89 17.39 1.96
N GLY A 271 14.14 16.98 2.15
CA GLY A 271 14.58 16.18 3.30
C GLY A 271 14.19 14.70 3.24
N ALA A 272 13.62 14.22 2.11
CA ALA A 272 13.29 12.80 1.96
C ALA A 272 14.53 11.91 1.94
N THR A 273 14.47 10.79 2.65
CA THR A 273 15.47 9.72 2.63
C THR A 273 15.09 8.66 1.60
N HIS A 274 16.02 8.26 0.73
CA HIS A 274 15.82 7.19 -0.24
C HIS A 274 16.62 5.95 0.13
N VAL A 275 15.91 4.83 0.32
CA VAL A 275 16.48 3.50 0.59
C VAL A 275 16.30 2.63 -0.65
N HIS A 276 17.41 2.18 -1.23
CA HIS A 276 17.41 1.34 -2.43
C HIS A 276 17.78 -0.11 -2.11
N ARG A 277 17.00 -1.07 -2.65
CA ARG A 277 17.24 -2.51 -2.50
C ARG A 277 17.53 -3.13 -3.87
N PRO A 278 18.82 -3.30 -4.26
CA PRO A 278 19.21 -3.65 -5.62
C PRO A 278 18.60 -4.95 -6.16
N ALA A 279 18.47 -5.97 -5.31
CA ALA A 279 17.96 -7.29 -5.71
C ALA A 279 16.43 -7.44 -5.61
N ALA A 280 15.73 -6.50 -4.96
CA ALA A 280 14.29 -6.58 -4.77
C ALA A 280 13.54 -6.04 -5.99
N GLY A 281 12.36 -6.62 -6.26
CA GLY A 281 11.41 -6.17 -7.28
C GLY A 281 10.38 -5.18 -6.73
N HIS A 282 9.18 -5.26 -7.28
CA HIS A 282 8.05 -4.39 -6.89
C HIS A 282 7.41 -4.80 -5.56
N MET A 283 7.48 -6.09 -5.21
CA MET A 283 6.81 -6.65 -4.01
C MET A 283 7.68 -6.50 -2.75
N LEU A 284 8.15 -5.28 -2.51
CA LEU A 284 9.05 -4.94 -1.40
C LEU A 284 8.46 -5.27 -0.02
N LEU A 285 7.13 -5.32 0.12
CA LEU A 285 6.47 -5.71 1.39
C LEU A 285 6.88 -7.12 1.83
N ASP A 286 7.07 -8.02 0.85
CA ASP A 286 7.46 -9.41 1.06
C ASP A 286 8.99 -9.62 0.91
N GLU A 287 9.61 -8.92 -0.04
CA GLU A 287 11.02 -9.10 -0.38
C GLU A 287 11.98 -8.41 0.61
N ALA A 288 11.54 -7.31 1.21
CA ALA A 288 12.34 -6.52 2.15
C ALA A 288 11.54 -6.04 3.38
N PRO A 289 10.79 -6.94 4.07
CA PRO A 289 9.83 -6.55 5.10
C PRO A 289 10.47 -5.78 6.26
N HIS A 290 11.68 -6.16 6.68
CA HIS A 290 12.40 -5.48 7.77
C HIS A 290 12.81 -4.06 7.40
N VAL A 291 13.17 -3.81 6.13
CA VAL A 291 13.55 -2.47 5.66
C VAL A 291 12.36 -1.52 5.78
N ILE A 292 11.17 -1.98 5.40
CA ILE A 292 9.94 -1.20 5.48
C ILE A 292 9.54 -0.98 6.94
N THR A 293 9.56 -2.03 7.76
CA THR A 293 9.26 -1.91 9.19
C THR A 293 10.20 -0.91 9.87
N ASN A 294 11.51 -1.01 9.62
CA ASN A 294 12.50 -0.11 10.20
C ASN A 294 12.31 1.34 9.73
N ALA A 295 11.90 1.57 8.48
CA ALA A 295 11.57 2.89 7.99
C ALA A 295 10.35 3.49 8.74
N ILE A 296 9.29 2.69 8.94
CA ILE A 296 8.12 3.12 9.73
C ILE A 296 8.54 3.45 11.17
N ILE A 297 9.32 2.56 11.82
CA ILE A 297 9.84 2.77 13.18
C ILE A 297 10.68 4.05 13.27
N GLY A 298 11.56 4.28 12.29
CA GLY A 298 12.43 5.45 12.24
C GLY A 298 11.63 6.76 12.14
N VAL A 299 10.59 6.78 11.30
CA VAL A 299 9.71 7.94 11.14
C VAL A 299 8.89 8.18 12.39
N ILE A 300 8.29 7.15 12.99
CA ILE A 300 7.60 7.28 14.28
C ILE A 300 8.54 7.83 15.36
N GLY A 301 9.76 7.27 15.44
CA GLY A 301 10.76 7.68 16.44
C GLY A 301 11.22 9.14 16.32
N ALA A 302 11.20 9.71 15.11
CA ALA A 302 11.52 11.12 14.88
C ALA A 302 10.47 12.07 15.47
N HIS A 303 9.23 11.63 15.59
CA HIS A 303 8.09 12.44 16.07
C HIS A 303 7.66 12.11 17.52
N THR A 304 8.34 11.16 18.17
CA THR A 304 7.94 10.69 19.50
C THR A 304 8.79 11.32 20.60
N THR A 305 8.16 11.95 21.56
CA THR A 305 8.82 12.51 22.77
C THR A 305 9.39 11.41 23.67
N GLY A 306 10.40 11.73 24.47
CA GLY A 306 11.32 10.84 25.21
C GLY A 306 10.75 9.63 26.00
N ALA A 307 9.45 9.56 26.30
CA ALA A 307 8.87 8.43 27.05
C ALA A 307 8.70 7.18 26.15
N ILE A 308 8.19 7.35 24.93
CA ILE A 308 8.04 6.25 23.96
C ILE A 308 9.41 5.83 23.46
N ARG A 309 10.33 6.76 23.22
CA ARG A 309 11.71 6.49 22.82
C ARG A 309 12.43 5.57 23.81
N ARG A 310 12.24 5.76 25.12
CA ARG A 310 12.80 4.88 26.17
C ARG A 310 12.18 3.48 26.19
N ARG A 311 10.88 3.35 25.88
CA ARG A 311 10.20 2.03 25.82
C ARG A 311 10.59 1.27 24.55
N VAL A 312 10.72 1.95 23.42
CA VAL A 312 11.18 1.40 22.14
C VAL A 312 12.62 0.89 22.25
N MET A 313 13.54 1.68 22.85
CA MET A 313 14.93 1.29 23.04
C MET A 313 15.07 0.09 23.96
N ARG A 314 14.30 -0.02 25.04
CA ARG A 314 14.29 -1.21 25.93
C ARG A 314 13.87 -2.50 25.23
N ASN A 315 12.91 -2.41 24.31
CA ASN A 315 12.46 -3.57 23.52
C ASN A 315 13.47 -3.95 22.41
N TYR A 316 14.23 -2.98 21.90
CA TYR A 316 15.28 -3.23 20.90
C TYR A 316 16.49 -3.96 21.48
N ASP A 317 16.80 -3.75 22.75
CA ASP A 317 17.90 -4.40 23.47
C ASP A 317 17.54 -5.78 24.03
N ASN A 318 16.30 -6.22 23.90
CA ASN A 318 15.86 -7.54 24.33
C ASN A 318 16.25 -8.60 23.27
N PRO A 319 17.13 -9.56 23.58
CA PRO A 319 17.61 -10.58 22.63
C PRO A 319 16.53 -11.48 22.05
N VAL A 320 15.34 -11.56 22.69
CA VAL A 320 14.18 -12.34 22.19
C VAL A 320 13.55 -11.71 20.94
N SER A 321 13.70 -10.37 20.72
CA SER A 321 13.18 -9.67 19.56
C SER A 321 14.03 -9.84 18.28
N ARG A 322 15.20 -10.45 18.37
CA ARG A 322 16.16 -10.63 17.25
C ARG A 322 16.05 -11.96 16.52
N GLN A 323 15.16 -12.87 16.94
CA GLN A 323 15.04 -14.18 16.27
C GLN A 323 14.28 -14.04 14.94
N PRO A 324 14.83 -14.59 13.83
CA PRO A 324 14.11 -14.66 12.56
C PRO A 324 12.91 -15.62 12.70
N PHE A 325 11.83 -15.30 12.01
CA PHE A 325 10.64 -16.13 11.93
C PHE A 325 11.00 -17.52 11.37
N PRO A 326 10.59 -18.62 12.01
CA PRO A 326 10.59 -19.90 11.35
C PRO A 326 9.48 -19.89 10.30
N LEU A 327 9.88 -20.06 9.05
CA LEU A 327 8.98 -20.26 7.93
C LEU A 327 8.34 -21.64 8.11
N GLN A 328 7.02 -21.69 8.26
CA GLN A 328 6.29 -22.95 8.18
C GLN A 328 6.36 -23.47 6.74
N GLU A 329 6.97 -24.62 6.57
CA GLU A 329 6.76 -25.46 5.40
C GLU A 329 5.29 -25.92 5.42
N VAL A 330 4.52 -25.51 4.44
CA VAL A 330 3.19 -26.03 4.17
C VAL A 330 3.41 -27.26 3.30
N SER A 331 3.23 -28.43 3.91
CA SER A 331 3.18 -29.72 3.22
C SER A 331 1.87 -29.87 2.43
#